data_95fed27dd3ac2d1042861224f5bc86d1
#
_entry.id   95fed27dd3ac2d1042861224f5bc86d1
#
_cell.length_a   1.000
_cell.length_b   1.000
_cell.length_c   1.000
_cell.angle_alpha   90.00
_cell.angle_beta   90.00
_cell.angle_gamma   90.00
#
_symmetry.space_group_name_H-M   'P 1'
#
loop_
_entity.id
_entity.type
_entity.pdbx_description
1 polymer ?
#
loop_
_entity_poly.entity_id
_entity_poly.type
_entity_poly.pdbx_seq_one_letter_code
_entity_poly.pdbx_strand_id
1 'polypeptide(L)'
;MFRNWTQDDRVARYCRWYPHKDISETEWFLKNCCLGAEYSWAITLIGKDEPIGGIDVVGENDVGVPEIGYVLAHEYWGKGLMTEAVQAVLKELFRCGFEKIGACHDINNPASGKVMEKCGMTYVRKSMALKKFGSDEQCEIKCYEISRP
;
A
#
# COMPACT_ATOMS: atom_id res chain seq x y z
N MET A 1 11.07 5.51 -9.28
CA MET A 1 10.79 5.10 -7.88
C MET A 1 11.60 5.94 -6.89
N PHE A 2 12.93 5.85 -6.85
CA PHE A 2 13.77 6.58 -5.88
C PHE A 2 13.47 8.09 -5.86
N ARG A 3 13.55 8.76 -7.00
CA ARG A 3 13.30 10.22 -7.11
C ARG A 3 11.84 10.62 -6.81
N ASN A 4 10.89 9.71 -7.04
CA ASN A 4 9.47 10.06 -7.01
C ASN A 4 8.86 9.91 -5.63
N TRP A 5 9.27 8.90 -4.83
CA TRP A 5 8.65 8.72 -3.52
C TRP A 5 9.48 8.02 -2.45
N THR A 6 10.44 7.12 -2.76
CA THR A 6 11.07 6.33 -1.69
C THR A 6 12.03 7.14 -0.81
N GLN A 7 12.53 8.27 -1.27
CA GLN A 7 13.32 9.21 -0.48
C GLN A 7 12.49 10.31 0.20
N ASP A 8 11.19 10.41 -0.10
CA ASP A 8 10.34 11.49 0.41
C ASP A 8 9.81 11.16 1.81
N ASP A 9 10.22 11.94 2.80
CA ASP A 9 9.77 11.80 4.20
C ASP A 9 8.25 11.85 4.35
N ARG A 10 7.57 12.65 3.53
CA ARG A 10 6.11 12.78 3.57
C ARG A 10 5.43 11.49 3.17
N VAL A 11 5.98 10.81 2.16
CA VAL A 11 5.47 9.51 1.68
C VAL A 11 5.81 8.40 2.66
N ALA A 12 7.07 8.33 3.11
CA ALA A 12 7.54 7.30 4.02
C ALA A 12 6.94 7.39 5.42
N ARG A 13 6.41 8.56 5.81
CA ARG A 13 5.96 8.85 7.19
C ARG A 13 5.07 7.76 7.80
N TYR A 14 4.13 7.24 7.04
CA TYR A 14 3.19 6.21 7.49
C TYR A 14 3.43 4.84 6.83
N CYS A 15 4.49 4.71 6.01
CA CYS A 15 4.94 3.43 5.47
C CYS A 15 5.74 2.65 6.50
N ARG A 16 5.85 1.32 6.32
CA ARG A 16 6.63 0.44 7.19
C ARG A 16 8.14 0.52 6.97
N TRP A 17 8.61 1.26 5.97
CA TRP A 17 10.00 1.48 5.64
C TRP A 17 10.42 2.93 5.92
N TYR A 18 11.72 3.14 6.16
CA TYR A 18 12.32 4.45 6.29
C TYR A 18 12.58 5.06 4.91
N PRO A 19 12.61 6.41 4.77
CA PRO A 19 13.04 7.03 3.52
C PRO A 19 14.38 6.46 3.07
N HIS A 20 14.47 6.04 1.79
CA HIS A 20 15.71 5.51 1.25
C HIS A 20 16.77 6.61 1.15
N LYS A 21 17.98 6.33 1.61
CA LYS A 21 19.09 7.29 1.65
C LYS A 21 19.75 7.44 0.29
N ASP A 22 19.80 6.36 -0.48
CA ASP A 22 20.39 6.32 -1.80
C ASP A 22 19.64 5.36 -2.74
N ILE A 23 20.04 5.37 -4.00
CA ILE A 23 19.39 4.57 -5.04
C ILE A 23 19.59 3.06 -4.82
N SER A 24 20.68 2.64 -4.18
CA SER A 24 20.96 1.22 -3.96
C SER A 24 19.96 0.57 -3.00
N GLU A 25 19.47 1.32 -2.01
CA GLU A 25 18.37 0.86 -1.13
C GLU A 25 17.09 0.64 -1.93
N THR A 26 16.77 1.54 -2.86
CA THR A 26 15.60 1.37 -3.73
C THR A 26 15.77 0.21 -4.71
N GLU A 27 16.95 0.02 -5.26
CA GLU A 27 17.23 -1.13 -6.14
C GLU A 27 17.10 -2.46 -5.39
N TRP A 28 17.62 -2.50 -4.16
CA TRP A 28 17.47 -3.67 -3.30
C TRP A 28 15.99 -3.95 -2.99
N PHE A 29 15.23 -2.91 -2.62
CA PHE A 29 13.80 -3.02 -2.34
C PHE A 29 13.02 -3.48 -3.57
N LEU A 30 13.30 -2.90 -4.72
CA LEU A 30 12.66 -3.27 -5.99
C LEU A 30 12.92 -4.75 -6.31
N LYS A 31 14.17 -5.21 -6.20
CA LYS A 31 14.57 -6.59 -6.46
C LYS A 31 13.94 -7.60 -5.49
N ASN A 32 13.89 -7.28 -4.21
CA ASN A 32 13.56 -8.25 -3.17
C ASN A 32 12.11 -8.19 -2.70
N CYS A 33 11.43 -7.05 -2.93
CA CYS A 33 10.06 -6.85 -2.45
C CYS A 33 9.03 -6.67 -3.57
N CYS A 34 9.44 -6.21 -4.76
CA CYS A 34 8.51 -5.94 -5.85
C CYS A 34 8.66 -6.92 -7.03
N LEU A 35 9.89 -7.01 -7.60
CA LEU A 35 10.15 -7.90 -8.72
C LEU A 35 10.15 -9.36 -8.25
N GLY A 36 9.29 -10.17 -8.84
CA GLY A 36 9.11 -11.56 -8.44
C GLY A 36 8.03 -11.79 -7.38
N ALA A 37 7.44 -10.74 -6.82
CA ALA A 37 6.21 -10.86 -6.07
C ALA A 37 5.07 -11.21 -7.02
N GLU A 38 4.24 -12.19 -6.66
CA GLU A 38 3.15 -12.67 -7.51
C GLU A 38 2.09 -11.59 -7.77
N TYR A 39 1.84 -10.74 -6.77
CA TYR A 39 0.81 -9.69 -6.80
C TYR A 39 1.41 -8.34 -6.43
N SER A 40 2.05 -7.72 -7.40
CA SER A 40 2.68 -6.39 -7.29
C SER A 40 2.42 -5.59 -8.57
N TRP A 41 1.97 -4.36 -8.43
CA TRP A 41 1.63 -3.47 -9.53
C TRP A 41 2.28 -2.10 -9.37
N ALA A 42 2.92 -1.63 -10.43
CA ALA A 42 3.32 -0.24 -10.54
C ALA A 42 2.15 0.61 -11.05
N ILE A 43 1.96 1.79 -10.48
CA ILE A 43 0.98 2.77 -10.95
C ILE A 43 1.70 3.73 -11.89
N THR A 44 1.19 3.90 -13.11
CA THR A 44 1.66 4.88 -14.09
C THR A 44 0.51 5.73 -14.59
N LEU A 45 0.80 6.92 -15.11
CA LEU A 45 -0.20 7.71 -15.83
C LEU A 45 -0.32 7.20 -17.28
N ILE A 46 -1.52 7.27 -17.85
CA ILE A 46 -1.76 6.90 -19.25
C ILE A 46 -0.80 7.68 -20.15
N GLY A 47 -0.08 6.94 -21.01
CA GLY A 47 0.92 7.51 -21.92
C GLY A 47 2.26 7.88 -21.29
N LYS A 48 2.49 7.49 -20.02
CA LYS A 48 3.78 7.65 -19.34
C LYS A 48 4.22 6.33 -18.73
N ASP A 49 5.47 5.97 -18.94
CA ASP A 49 6.03 4.72 -18.38
C ASP A 49 6.66 4.91 -17.00
N GLU A 50 6.73 6.16 -16.52
CA GLU A 50 7.31 6.47 -15.22
C GLU A 50 6.35 6.08 -14.07
N PRO A 51 6.78 5.19 -13.15
CA PRO A 51 5.97 4.82 -12.00
C PRO A 51 5.79 6.00 -11.03
N ILE A 52 4.56 6.23 -10.61
CA ILE A 52 4.18 7.25 -9.63
C ILE A 52 3.78 6.66 -8.28
N GLY A 53 3.68 5.33 -8.19
CA GLY A 53 3.29 4.60 -6.99
C GLY A 53 3.26 3.11 -7.23
N GLY A 54 2.75 2.36 -6.26
CA GLY A 54 2.59 0.92 -6.33
C GLY A 54 1.51 0.38 -5.39
N ILE A 55 1.05 -0.82 -5.69
CA ILE A 55 0.15 -1.61 -4.85
C ILE A 55 0.68 -3.02 -4.82
N ASP A 56 0.81 -3.60 -3.63
CA ASP A 56 1.31 -4.97 -3.42
C ASP A 56 0.39 -5.74 -2.49
N VAL A 57 0.29 -7.06 -2.68
CA VAL A 57 -0.17 -7.95 -1.61
C VAL A 57 1.01 -8.17 -0.68
N VAL A 58 0.93 -7.62 0.53
CA VAL A 58 2.07 -7.55 1.46
C VAL A 58 2.14 -8.72 2.44
N GLY A 59 1.21 -9.68 2.34
CA GLY A 59 1.11 -10.83 3.21
C GLY A 59 -0.30 -11.00 3.78
N GLU A 60 -0.42 -11.74 4.85
CA GLU A 60 -1.68 -11.95 5.59
C GLU A 60 -1.63 -11.20 6.92
N ASN A 61 -2.80 -10.74 7.36
CA ASN A 61 -2.93 -10.13 8.67
C ASN A 61 -3.01 -11.19 9.79
N ASP A 62 -3.16 -10.75 11.02
CA ASP A 62 -3.24 -11.57 12.23
C ASP A 62 -4.41 -12.59 12.27
N VAL A 63 -5.36 -12.48 11.34
CA VAL A 63 -6.49 -13.41 11.18
C VAL A 63 -6.48 -14.16 9.86
N GLY A 64 -5.34 -14.13 9.12
CA GLY A 64 -5.14 -14.88 7.89
C GLY A 64 -5.83 -14.30 6.65
N VAL A 65 -6.17 -13.00 6.66
CA VAL A 65 -6.72 -12.32 5.50
C VAL A 65 -5.58 -11.65 4.72
N PRO A 66 -5.42 -11.94 3.41
CA PRO A 66 -4.44 -11.25 2.57
C PRO A 66 -4.66 -9.74 2.57
N GLU A 67 -3.59 -8.97 2.80
CA GLU A 67 -3.63 -7.52 2.85
C GLU A 67 -2.92 -6.89 1.66
N ILE A 68 -3.51 -5.80 1.16
CA ILE A 68 -2.84 -4.90 0.23
C ILE A 68 -2.21 -3.73 0.97
N GLY A 69 -0.99 -3.38 0.53
CA GLY A 69 -0.34 -2.11 0.85
C GLY A 69 -0.22 -1.26 -0.40
N TYR A 70 -0.25 0.05 -0.26
CA TYR A 70 -0.12 0.96 -1.39
C TYR A 70 0.63 2.23 -1.04
N VAL A 71 1.28 2.80 -2.03
CA VAL A 71 2.06 4.02 -1.93
C VAL A 71 1.89 4.86 -3.20
N LEU A 72 1.84 6.18 -3.05
CA LEU A 72 1.76 7.14 -4.15
C LEU A 72 2.69 8.31 -3.88
N ALA A 73 3.41 8.76 -4.91
CA ALA A 73 4.23 9.95 -4.85
C ALA A 73 3.39 11.17 -4.42
N HIS A 74 3.94 12.00 -3.55
CA HIS A 74 3.23 13.08 -2.88
C HIS A 74 2.52 14.04 -3.84
N GLU A 75 3.15 14.38 -4.97
CA GLU A 75 2.60 15.32 -5.97
C GLU A 75 1.29 14.82 -6.63
N TYR A 76 0.97 13.53 -6.50
CA TYR A 76 -0.24 12.91 -7.04
C TYR A 76 -1.33 12.68 -6.01
N TRP A 77 -1.12 13.09 -4.75
CA TRP A 77 -2.14 12.96 -3.70
C TRP A 77 -3.36 13.85 -3.97
N GLY A 78 -4.50 13.47 -3.40
CA GLY A 78 -5.74 14.24 -3.46
C GLY A 78 -6.43 14.29 -4.83
N LYS A 79 -5.97 13.50 -5.81
CA LYS A 79 -6.49 13.48 -7.18
C LYS A 79 -7.35 12.25 -7.51
N GLY A 80 -7.62 11.40 -6.53
CA GLY A 80 -8.41 10.17 -6.73
C GLY A 80 -7.66 9.00 -7.39
N LEU A 81 -6.40 9.19 -7.78
CA LEU A 81 -5.61 8.19 -8.52
C LEU A 81 -5.41 6.90 -7.73
N MET A 82 -5.15 6.98 -6.42
CA MET A 82 -4.99 5.79 -5.59
C MET A 82 -6.31 5.03 -5.45
N THR A 83 -7.44 5.71 -5.32
CA THR A 83 -8.76 5.07 -5.28
C THR A 83 -9.04 4.30 -6.56
N GLU A 84 -8.78 4.90 -7.72
CA GLU A 84 -8.91 4.24 -9.03
C GLU A 84 -8.02 3.01 -9.14
N ALA A 85 -6.75 3.13 -8.77
CA ALA A 85 -5.78 2.03 -8.83
C ALA A 85 -6.17 0.88 -7.89
N VAL A 86 -6.55 1.17 -6.64
CA VAL A 86 -6.97 0.15 -5.66
C VAL A 86 -8.23 -0.58 -6.14
N GLN A 87 -9.22 0.14 -6.70
CA GLN A 87 -10.42 -0.49 -7.27
C GLN A 87 -10.07 -1.47 -8.39
N ALA A 88 -9.14 -1.10 -9.28
CA ALA A 88 -8.70 -1.97 -10.36
C ALA A 88 -7.97 -3.23 -9.82
N VAL A 89 -7.09 -3.05 -8.84
CA VAL A 89 -6.36 -4.16 -8.22
C VAL A 89 -7.29 -5.09 -7.45
N LEU A 90 -8.25 -4.58 -6.68
CA LEU A 90 -9.24 -5.41 -5.97
C LEU A 90 -10.05 -6.27 -6.97
N LYS A 91 -10.48 -5.68 -8.07
CA LYS A 91 -11.18 -6.42 -9.13
C LYS A 91 -10.33 -7.55 -9.70
N GLU A 92 -9.04 -7.29 -9.95
CA GLU A 92 -8.11 -8.29 -10.44
C GLU A 92 -7.84 -9.39 -9.42
N LEU A 93 -7.62 -9.06 -8.14
CA LEU A 93 -7.43 -10.05 -7.08
C LEU A 93 -8.66 -10.97 -6.93
N PHE A 94 -9.88 -10.43 -7.00
CA PHE A 94 -11.09 -11.25 -7.00
C PHE A 94 -11.18 -12.16 -8.23
N ARG A 95 -10.73 -11.67 -9.40
CA ARG A 95 -10.64 -12.50 -10.62
C ARG A 95 -9.61 -13.63 -10.47
N CYS A 96 -8.53 -13.39 -9.73
CA CYS A 96 -7.50 -14.38 -9.38
C CYS A 96 -7.95 -15.39 -8.31
N GLY A 97 -9.16 -15.25 -7.76
CA GLY A 97 -9.72 -16.22 -6.81
C GLY A 97 -9.63 -15.83 -5.33
N PHE A 98 -9.15 -14.64 -5.02
CA PHE A 98 -9.23 -14.15 -3.64
C PHE A 98 -10.70 -13.97 -3.23
N GLU A 99 -11.06 -14.47 -2.05
CA GLU A 99 -12.42 -14.36 -1.51
C GLU A 99 -12.59 -13.13 -0.60
N LYS A 100 -11.49 -12.71 0.02
CA LYS A 100 -11.45 -11.57 0.93
C LYS A 100 -10.09 -10.87 0.85
N ILE A 101 -10.09 -9.56 0.92
CA ILE A 101 -8.89 -8.71 0.92
C ILE A 101 -8.98 -7.73 2.09
N GLY A 102 -7.89 -7.61 2.83
CA GLY A 102 -7.73 -6.63 3.90
C GLY A 102 -6.82 -5.47 3.50
N ALA A 103 -6.89 -4.41 4.25
CA ALA A 103 -5.93 -3.31 4.26
C ALA A 103 -5.94 -2.64 5.63
N CYS A 104 -4.84 -2.04 6.02
CA CYS A 104 -4.78 -1.27 7.26
C CYS A 104 -4.08 0.07 7.07
N HIS A 105 -4.37 1.01 7.95
CA HIS A 105 -3.65 2.30 7.99
C HIS A 105 -3.38 2.74 9.42
N ASP A 106 -2.29 3.48 9.62
CA ASP A 106 -2.02 4.19 10.87
C ASP A 106 -3.18 5.14 11.17
N ILE A 107 -3.67 5.18 12.41
CA ILE A 107 -4.79 6.05 12.81
C ILE A 107 -4.52 7.52 12.51
N ASN A 108 -3.24 7.93 12.45
CA ASN A 108 -2.81 9.27 12.11
C ASN A 108 -2.76 9.53 10.60
N ASN A 109 -3.09 8.53 9.77
CA ASN A 109 -3.18 8.65 8.32
C ASN A 109 -4.63 8.47 7.82
N PRO A 110 -5.55 9.37 8.12
CA PRO A 110 -6.96 9.22 7.71
C PRO A 110 -7.16 9.23 6.19
N ALA A 111 -6.22 9.80 5.43
CA ALA A 111 -6.28 9.82 3.97
C ALA A 111 -6.25 8.41 3.37
N SER A 112 -5.43 7.50 3.94
CA SER A 112 -5.40 6.10 3.54
C SER A 112 -6.72 5.39 3.83
N GLY A 113 -7.31 5.64 5.01
CA GLY A 113 -8.64 5.10 5.37
C GLY A 113 -9.74 5.54 4.41
N LYS A 114 -9.71 6.79 3.96
CA LYS A 114 -10.68 7.31 2.95
C LYS A 114 -10.56 6.60 1.61
N VAL A 115 -9.35 6.21 1.20
CA VAL A 115 -9.16 5.38 0.00
C VAL A 115 -9.85 4.03 0.18
N MET A 116 -9.64 3.36 1.32
CA MET A 116 -10.27 2.07 1.62
C MET A 116 -11.79 2.16 1.58
N GLU A 117 -12.36 3.15 2.25
CA GLU A 117 -13.82 3.38 2.28
C GLU A 117 -14.39 3.64 0.87
N LYS A 118 -13.74 4.48 0.07
CA LYS A 118 -14.15 4.76 -1.32
C LYS A 118 -14.04 3.54 -2.23
N CYS A 119 -13.19 2.58 -1.89
CA CYS A 119 -13.08 1.31 -2.60
C CYS A 119 -14.09 0.25 -2.13
N GLY A 120 -14.98 0.60 -1.20
CA GLY A 120 -16.01 -0.31 -0.68
C GLY A 120 -15.52 -1.22 0.44
N MET A 121 -14.32 -1.00 0.98
CA MET A 121 -13.84 -1.73 2.15
C MET A 121 -14.56 -1.24 3.42
N THR A 122 -14.85 -2.18 4.31
CA THR A 122 -15.55 -1.91 5.57
C THR A 122 -14.58 -1.97 6.74
N TYR A 123 -14.66 -1.01 7.65
CA TYR A 123 -13.90 -1.04 8.90
C TYR A 123 -14.30 -2.25 9.74
N VAL A 124 -13.32 -3.00 10.23
CA VAL A 124 -13.57 -4.22 11.02
C VAL A 124 -13.02 -4.14 12.45
N ARG A 125 -11.84 -3.57 12.65
CA ARG A 125 -11.24 -3.48 13.99
C ARG A 125 -10.05 -2.51 14.05
N LYS A 126 -9.65 -2.17 15.27
CA LYS A 126 -8.34 -1.64 15.59
C LYS A 126 -7.36 -2.78 15.90
N SER A 127 -6.10 -2.55 15.65
CA SER A 127 -5.00 -3.46 15.99
C SER A 127 -3.73 -2.66 16.23
N MET A 128 -2.66 -3.36 16.59
CA MET A 128 -1.33 -2.78 16.74
C MET A 128 -0.40 -3.34 15.66
N ALA A 129 0.50 -2.54 15.18
CA ALA A 129 1.49 -2.95 14.20
C ALA A 129 2.82 -2.26 14.43
N LEU A 130 3.90 -2.85 13.94
CA LEU A 130 5.21 -2.20 13.93
C LEU A 130 5.13 -0.93 13.07
N LYS A 131 5.61 0.17 13.62
CA LYS A 131 5.64 1.46 12.91
C LYS A 131 6.60 1.42 11.72
N LYS A 132 7.75 0.78 11.92
CA LYS A 132 8.77 0.58 10.89
C LYS A 132 9.39 -0.81 11.01
N PHE A 133 9.77 -1.38 9.89
CA PHE A 133 10.59 -2.60 9.88
C PHE A 133 11.93 -2.35 10.59
N GLY A 134 12.33 -3.27 11.46
CA GLY A 134 13.55 -3.16 12.26
C GLY A 134 13.44 -2.21 13.47
N SER A 135 12.25 -1.71 13.78
CA SER A 135 11.95 -0.93 14.98
C SER A 135 11.04 -1.71 15.92
N ASP A 136 11.18 -1.49 17.23
CA ASP A 136 10.27 -2.04 18.24
C ASP A 136 9.07 -1.11 18.49
N GLU A 137 9.05 0.08 17.88
CA GLU A 137 7.98 1.04 18.04
C GLU A 137 6.71 0.54 17.33
N GLN A 138 5.61 0.54 18.09
CA GLN A 138 4.29 0.16 17.58
C GLN A 138 3.41 1.39 17.35
N CYS A 139 2.47 1.25 16.42
CA CYS A 139 1.41 2.21 16.19
C CYS A 139 0.04 1.53 16.18
N GLU A 140 -0.99 2.27 16.57
CA GLU A 140 -2.37 1.83 16.44
C GLU A 140 -2.80 1.96 14.98
N ILE A 141 -3.44 0.92 14.47
CA ILE A 141 -3.94 0.85 13.10
C ILE A 141 -5.44 0.56 13.08
N LYS A 142 -6.09 1.02 12.02
CA LYS A 142 -7.46 0.63 11.64
C LYS A 142 -7.40 -0.38 10.51
N CYS A 143 -8.10 -1.50 10.68
CA CYS A 143 -8.18 -2.57 9.69
C CYS A 143 -9.52 -2.52 8.96
N TYR A 144 -9.47 -2.71 7.67
CA TYR A 144 -10.59 -2.73 6.73
C TYR A 144 -10.56 -4.02 5.93
N GLU A 145 -11.72 -4.52 5.54
CA GLU A 145 -11.86 -5.71 4.70
C GLU A 145 -12.93 -5.52 3.63
N ILE A 146 -12.77 -6.25 2.53
CA ILE A 146 -13.77 -6.39 1.48
C ILE A 146 -13.83 -7.84 1.04
N SER A 147 -15.04 -8.39 0.87
CA SER A 147 -15.27 -9.72 0.31
C SER A 147 -15.61 -9.63 -1.16
N ARG A 148 -15.32 -10.70 -1.87
CA ARG A 148 -15.71 -10.86 -3.27
C ARG A 148 -17.23 -10.68 -3.41
N PRO A 149 -17.69 -9.85 -4.36
CA PRO A 149 -19.12 -9.67 -4.65
C PRO A 149 -19.82 -10.94 -5.04
#